data_f70bf90bde0da2c1b7622fb1e31bb83f
#
_entry.id   f70bf90bde0da2c1b7622fb1e31bb83f
#
_cell.length_a   1.000
_cell.length_b   1.000
_cell.length_c   1.000
_cell.angle_alpha   90.00
_cell.angle_beta   90.00
_cell.angle_gamma   90.00
#
_symmetry.space_group_name_H-M   'P 1'
#
loop_
_entity.id
_entity.type
_entity.pdbx_description
1 polymer ?
#
loop_
_entity_poly.entity_id
_entity_poly.type
_entity_poly.pdbx_seq_one_letter_code
_entity_poly.pdbx_strand_id
1 'polypeptide(L)'
;MAESRLARFLPFLVWAKMLDRPTLLADLGAGITAGVLILPQAVALAALAGLPPEYGIYTSIFPVIIAALFGSSFHLMSGPNTAIAVLIFLDLSTFASRGTEDYILYAMGLTFMAGVFQLVFGFARLGVVFNYISHSVIVGLTAGVGVVIIIQQLGNFFGILLNQREEIYETLLQAFYNLDHANWAAASCGLVTILAGVIARVWKPNAPHLIIAIVVGTLFAYVLDWLWGSASLRIDKLGTLSLAVLPFVPVDFSDDSLIVYEDLILSAVLIGFLGLMQTAVIARSLAAKSGQSINMNQEIVGQGLSNVVGSYLSCFASCGSFNRSAANYSAGGRTPLSSLVSAFVLALLIWFAADLIALMPIAVMAGLLMLVGWGLIDRKEIGELVNARSEFLIFVACFASAVVLGLDYGVILGVLLSVGVYLANVSRPHFRRLDAAAMRNYIPDDLAGDVTAFRVSGNLFFGSVQSIGTQLGMIASDEGRNRKLFLSLEYVGHIDTPGALALVKEATRRKQEGGNVCVGLRDHTFDDVLQKSGLFATIGEACVFYRLPTGEAVPRDVLFKDAHYVPPR
;
A
#
# COMPACT_ATOMS: atom_id res chain seq x y z
N MET A 1 9.86 28.98 -2.86
CA MET A 1 8.97 29.67 -3.82
C MET A 1 7.55 29.51 -3.33
N ALA A 2 6.82 30.62 -3.13
CA ALA A 2 5.41 30.56 -2.74
C ALA A 2 4.61 29.90 -3.89
N GLU A 3 4.19 28.66 -3.70
CA GLU A 3 3.26 28.02 -4.62
C GLU A 3 2.00 28.89 -4.68
N SER A 4 1.63 29.32 -5.88
CA SER A 4 0.37 30.05 -6.08
C SER A 4 -0.77 29.16 -5.57
N ARG A 5 -1.78 29.75 -4.92
CA ARG A 5 -2.96 29.00 -4.43
C ARG A 5 -3.60 28.14 -5.53
N LEU A 6 -3.49 28.57 -6.79
CA LEU A 6 -3.94 27.82 -7.97
C LEU A 6 -3.17 26.51 -8.19
N ALA A 7 -1.86 26.47 -7.94
CA ALA A 7 -1.05 25.25 -8.12
C ALA A 7 -1.43 24.13 -7.13
N ARG A 8 -2.08 24.46 -6.02
CA ARG A 8 -2.65 23.48 -5.09
C ARG A 8 -3.87 22.75 -5.65
N PHE A 9 -4.69 23.42 -6.45
CA PHE A 9 -5.88 22.81 -7.05
C PHE A 9 -5.60 22.22 -8.43
N LEU A 10 -4.58 22.72 -9.10
CA LEU A 10 -4.18 22.32 -10.45
C LEU A 10 -2.69 21.96 -10.48
N PRO A 11 -2.30 20.77 -9.95
CA PRO A 11 -0.89 20.35 -9.84
C PRO A 11 -0.17 20.28 -11.19
N PHE A 12 -0.92 20.07 -12.29
CA PHE A 12 -0.33 20.05 -13.63
C PHE A 12 0.39 21.36 -14.00
N LEU A 13 0.03 22.49 -13.41
CA LEU A 13 0.73 23.76 -13.60
C LEU A 13 2.17 23.75 -13.06
N VAL A 14 2.49 22.82 -12.17
CA VAL A 14 3.85 22.65 -11.63
C VAL A 14 4.75 21.98 -12.66
N TRP A 15 4.34 20.80 -13.14
CA TRP A 15 5.16 20.02 -14.04
C TRP A 15 5.11 20.53 -15.50
N ALA A 16 4.04 21.24 -15.92
CA ALA A 16 3.99 21.88 -17.24
C ALA A 16 5.13 22.89 -17.47
N LYS A 17 5.63 23.51 -16.38
CA LYS A 17 6.79 24.43 -16.46
C LYS A 17 8.14 23.71 -16.62
N MET A 18 8.17 22.40 -16.41
CA MET A 18 9.39 21.57 -16.54
C MET A 18 9.57 21.03 -17.96
N LEU A 19 8.61 21.29 -18.87
CA LEU A 19 8.61 20.78 -20.24
C LEU A 19 9.62 21.57 -21.09
N ASP A 20 10.85 21.08 -21.11
CA ASP A 20 11.84 21.43 -22.10
C ASP A 20 11.94 20.34 -23.19
N ARG A 21 12.67 20.60 -24.26
CA ARG A 21 12.81 19.67 -25.39
C ARG A 21 13.37 18.28 -24.97
N PRO A 22 14.39 18.16 -24.10
CA PRO A 22 14.87 16.87 -23.60
C PRO A 22 13.82 16.11 -22.76
N THR A 23 13.08 16.80 -21.90
CA THR A 23 12.02 16.21 -21.07
C THR A 23 10.86 15.73 -21.92
N LEU A 24 10.45 16.53 -22.92
CA LEU A 24 9.39 16.14 -23.86
C LEU A 24 9.75 14.84 -24.61
N LEU A 25 10.97 14.72 -25.12
CA LEU A 25 11.41 13.51 -25.83
C LEU A 25 11.49 12.29 -24.90
N ALA A 26 11.94 12.48 -23.66
CA ALA A 26 11.98 11.43 -22.65
C ALA A 26 10.57 10.94 -22.31
N ASP A 27 9.63 11.86 -22.06
CA ASP A 27 8.25 11.54 -21.73
C ASP A 27 7.49 10.89 -22.90
N LEU A 28 7.75 11.31 -24.14
CA LEU A 28 7.21 10.64 -25.33
C LEU A 28 7.70 9.19 -25.42
N GLY A 29 9.00 8.94 -25.27
CA GLY A 29 9.55 7.59 -25.32
C GLY A 29 9.01 6.68 -24.20
N ALA A 30 8.96 7.21 -22.98
CA ALA A 30 8.42 6.49 -21.83
C ALA A 30 6.91 6.22 -21.97
N GLY A 31 6.15 7.21 -22.43
CA GLY A 31 4.71 7.08 -22.65
C GLY A 31 4.37 6.05 -23.74
N ILE A 32 5.10 6.04 -24.85
CA ILE A 32 4.93 5.01 -25.89
C ILE A 32 5.18 3.61 -25.30
N THR A 33 6.28 3.44 -24.57
CA THR A 33 6.62 2.16 -23.94
C THR A 33 5.52 1.68 -22.99
N ALA A 34 5.05 2.57 -22.11
CA ALA A 34 4.00 2.24 -21.15
C ALA A 34 2.64 1.98 -21.83
N GLY A 35 2.30 2.73 -22.90
CA GLY A 35 1.06 2.56 -23.65
C GLY A 35 0.97 1.23 -24.40
N VAL A 36 2.08 0.76 -24.96
CA VAL A 36 2.13 -0.56 -25.61
C VAL A 36 2.01 -1.69 -24.57
N LEU A 37 2.67 -1.55 -23.43
CA LEU A 37 2.67 -2.59 -22.37
C LEU A 37 1.30 -2.80 -21.74
N ILE A 38 0.46 -1.77 -21.66
CA ILE A 38 -0.83 -1.87 -20.94
C ILE A 38 -1.92 -2.58 -21.76
N LEU A 39 -1.87 -2.54 -23.08
CA LEU A 39 -2.94 -3.04 -23.95
C LEU A 39 -3.39 -4.46 -23.60
N PRO A 40 -2.51 -5.47 -23.55
CA PRO A 40 -2.92 -6.82 -23.20
C PRO A 40 -3.41 -6.95 -21.74
N GLN A 41 -2.81 -6.19 -20.84
CA GLN A 41 -3.21 -6.20 -19.43
C GLN A 41 -4.58 -5.55 -19.21
N ALA A 42 -4.90 -4.47 -19.93
CA ALA A 42 -6.17 -3.78 -19.80
C ALA A 42 -7.36 -4.72 -20.08
N VAL A 43 -7.29 -5.44 -21.20
CA VAL A 43 -8.30 -6.41 -21.61
C VAL A 43 -8.39 -7.56 -20.61
N ALA A 44 -7.25 -8.11 -20.21
CA ALA A 44 -7.20 -9.21 -19.26
C ALA A 44 -7.77 -8.84 -17.88
N LEU A 45 -7.49 -7.61 -17.40
CA LEU A 45 -7.99 -7.13 -16.10
C LEU A 45 -9.49 -6.82 -16.11
N ALA A 46 -10.05 -6.38 -17.24
CA ALA A 46 -11.50 -6.26 -17.41
C ALA A 46 -12.19 -7.63 -17.30
N ALA A 47 -11.67 -8.63 -18.02
CA ALA A 47 -12.18 -9.99 -17.96
C ALA A 47 -12.08 -10.58 -16.53
N LEU A 48 -10.99 -10.27 -15.81
CA LEU A 48 -10.82 -10.65 -14.41
C LEU A 48 -11.85 -9.98 -13.50
N ALA A 49 -12.20 -8.71 -13.77
CA ALA A 49 -13.26 -7.99 -13.06
C ALA A 49 -14.68 -8.46 -13.46
N GLY A 50 -14.83 -9.39 -14.39
CA GLY A 50 -16.13 -9.83 -14.90
C GLY A 50 -16.78 -8.85 -15.87
N LEU A 51 -16.04 -7.86 -16.36
CA LEU A 51 -16.50 -6.81 -17.26
C LEU A 51 -16.08 -7.09 -18.71
N PRO A 52 -16.81 -6.54 -19.68
CA PRO A 52 -16.37 -6.57 -21.07
C PRO A 52 -14.98 -5.94 -21.27
N PRO A 53 -14.20 -6.40 -22.25
CA PRO A 53 -12.80 -5.98 -22.45
C PRO A 53 -12.59 -4.47 -22.61
N GLU A 54 -13.55 -3.77 -23.21
CA GLU A 54 -13.52 -2.32 -23.43
C GLU A 54 -13.44 -1.53 -22.14
N TYR A 55 -14.01 -2.01 -21.03
CA TYR A 55 -13.96 -1.34 -19.72
C TYR A 55 -12.53 -1.28 -19.17
N GLY A 56 -11.71 -2.29 -19.43
CA GLY A 56 -10.29 -2.28 -19.07
C GLY A 56 -9.49 -1.24 -19.86
N ILE A 57 -9.86 -1.08 -21.11
CA ILE A 57 -9.27 -0.09 -22.02
C ILE A 57 -9.60 1.32 -21.54
N TYR A 58 -10.88 1.62 -21.28
CA TYR A 58 -11.32 2.92 -20.76
C TYR A 58 -10.66 3.23 -19.41
N THR A 59 -10.58 2.24 -18.50
CA THR A 59 -9.89 2.37 -17.22
C THR A 59 -8.38 2.63 -17.37
N SER A 60 -7.79 2.21 -18.49
CA SER A 60 -6.37 2.47 -18.80
C SER A 60 -6.13 3.82 -19.48
N ILE A 61 -7.16 4.53 -19.90
CA ILE A 61 -7.09 5.83 -20.58
C ILE A 61 -7.55 6.96 -19.66
N PHE A 62 -8.83 6.99 -19.27
CA PHE A 62 -9.42 8.15 -18.58
C PHE A 62 -8.89 8.36 -17.16
N PRO A 63 -8.85 7.35 -16.27
CA PRO A 63 -8.28 7.51 -14.94
C PRO A 63 -6.81 7.94 -14.95
N VAL A 64 -6.04 7.44 -15.93
CA VAL A 64 -4.62 7.81 -16.09
C VAL A 64 -4.48 9.30 -16.39
N ILE A 65 -5.31 9.83 -17.30
CA ILE A 65 -5.31 11.26 -17.65
C ILE A 65 -5.64 12.11 -16.43
N ILE A 66 -6.71 11.75 -15.69
CA ILE A 66 -7.18 12.51 -14.55
C ILE A 66 -6.15 12.47 -13.42
N ALA A 67 -5.62 11.29 -13.08
CA ALA A 67 -4.60 11.14 -12.06
C ALA A 67 -3.31 11.91 -12.40
N ALA A 68 -2.89 11.94 -13.67
CA ALA A 68 -1.73 12.71 -14.13
C ALA A 68 -1.92 14.23 -13.99
N LEU A 69 -3.14 14.72 -14.18
CA LEU A 69 -3.46 16.15 -14.09
C LEU A 69 -3.60 16.62 -12.63
N PHE A 70 -4.17 15.79 -11.76
CA PHE A 70 -4.55 16.16 -10.39
C PHE A 70 -3.71 15.51 -9.29
N GLY A 71 -2.92 14.49 -9.61
CA GLY A 71 -1.96 13.85 -8.70
C GLY A 71 -0.72 14.70 -8.44
N SER A 72 0.13 14.26 -7.52
CA SER A 72 1.38 14.94 -7.17
C SER A 72 2.63 14.19 -7.65
N SER A 73 2.53 12.90 -7.93
CA SER A 73 3.65 12.07 -8.39
C SER A 73 3.96 12.29 -9.87
N PHE A 74 5.24 12.42 -10.22
CA PHE A 74 5.66 12.57 -11.62
C PHE A 74 5.75 11.25 -12.38
N HIS A 75 5.88 10.14 -11.66
CA HIS A 75 6.17 8.85 -12.27
C HIS A 75 5.06 7.81 -12.08
N LEU A 76 4.14 8.05 -11.16
CA LEU A 76 3.04 7.14 -10.90
C LEU A 76 2.10 7.11 -12.11
N MET A 77 1.77 5.92 -12.55
CA MET A 77 0.73 5.67 -13.55
C MET A 77 -0.43 4.93 -12.90
N SER A 78 -1.59 5.58 -12.85
CA SER A 78 -2.85 4.95 -12.43
C SER A 78 -3.42 4.08 -13.54
N GLY A 79 -4.38 3.21 -13.20
CA GLY A 79 -5.09 2.38 -14.16
C GLY A 79 -5.66 1.12 -13.51
N PRO A 80 -6.15 0.17 -14.30
CA PRO A 80 -6.69 -1.07 -13.80
C PRO A 80 -5.62 -1.85 -13.05
N ASN A 81 -6.04 -2.48 -11.95
CA ASN A 81 -5.15 -3.26 -11.09
C ASN A 81 -5.77 -4.62 -10.80
N THR A 82 -4.92 -5.63 -10.67
CA THR A 82 -5.33 -7.02 -10.51
C THR A 82 -6.10 -7.25 -9.22
N ALA A 83 -5.61 -6.72 -8.09
CA ALA A 83 -6.26 -6.91 -6.79
C ALA A 83 -7.66 -6.28 -6.78
N ILE A 84 -7.79 -5.06 -7.31
CA ILE A 84 -9.06 -4.36 -7.41
C ILE A 84 -10.02 -5.10 -8.36
N ALA A 85 -9.53 -5.59 -9.50
CA ALA A 85 -10.34 -6.34 -10.47
C ALA A 85 -10.93 -7.61 -9.83
N VAL A 86 -10.13 -8.33 -9.05
CA VAL A 86 -10.59 -9.53 -8.32
C VAL A 86 -11.64 -9.18 -7.27
N LEU A 87 -11.43 -8.12 -6.49
CA LEU A 87 -12.41 -7.67 -5.49
C LEU A 87 -13.74 -7.29 -6.13
N ILE A 88 -13.72 -6.49 -7.20
CA ILE A 88 -14.93 -6.14 -7.96
C ILE A 88 -15.67 -7.40 -8.39
N PHE A 89 -14.92 -8.38 -8.91
CA PHE A 89 -15.51 -9.63 -9.36
C PHE A 89 -16.16 -10.42 -8.21
N LEU A 90 -15.44 -10.62 -7.09
CA LEU A 90 -15.93 -11.37 -5.95
C LEU A 90 -17.20 -10.74 -5.37
N ASP A 91 -17.20 -9.43 -5.20
CA ASP A 91 -18.32 -8.72 -4.60
C ASP A 91 -19.55 -8.69 -5.54
N LEU A 92 -19.35 -8.31 -6.81
CA LEU A 92 -20.48 -8.12 -7.72
C LEU A 92 -21.07 -9.43 -8.24
N SER A 93 -20.31 -10.52 -8.29
CA SER A 93 -20.83 -11.83 -8.76
C SER A 93 -21.91 -12.40 -7.87
N THR A 94 -22.09 -11.88 -6.64
CA THR A 94 -23.19 -12.24 -5.74
C THR A 94 -24.51 -11.56 -6.09
N PHE A 95 -24.46 -10.38 -6.76
CA PHE A 95 -25.64 -9.57 -7.09
C PHE A 95 -26.09 -9.72 -8.55
N ALA A 96 -25.15 -9.86 -9.48
CA ALA A 96 -25.46 -9.92 -10.91
C ALA A 96 -24.56 -10.90 -11.66
N SER A 97 -25.03 -11.38 -12.82
CA SER A 97 -24.23 -12.21 -13.71
C SER A 97 -23.24 -11.36 -14.51
N ARG A 98 -22.04 -11.90 -14.77
CA ARG A 98 -20.98 -11.20 -15.52
C ARG A 98 -21.46 -10.64 -16.84
N GLY A 99 -21.00 -9.44 -17.18
CA GLY A 99 -21.23 -8.79 -18.47
C GLY A 99 -22.69 -8.39 -18.72
N THR A 100 -23.59 -8.55 -17.74
CA THR A 100 -24.96 -8.01 -17.82
C THR A 100 -24.95 -6.50 -17.58
N GLU A 101 -25.99 -5.81 -18.04
CA GLU A 101 -26.15 -4.37 -17.83
C GLU A 101 -26.14 -4.02 -16.34
N ASP A 102 -26.86 -4.80 -15.50
CA ASP A 102 -26.89 -4.61 -14.05
C ASP A 102 -25.48 -4.76 -13.44
N TYR A 103 -24.71 -5.77 -13.86
CA TYR A 103 -23.35 -5.97 -13.39
C TYR A 103 -22.47 -4.76 -13.69
N ILE A 104 -22.60 -4.21 -14.89
CA ILE A 104 -21.86 -3.03 -15.33
C ILE A 104 -22.27 -1.80 -14.52
N LEU A 105 -23.57 -1.57 -14.33
CA LEU A 105 -24.10 -0.45 -13.55
C LEU A 105 -23.59 -0.51 -12.09
N TYR A 106 -23.66 -1.70 -11.47
CA TYR A 106 -23.15 -1.89 -10.10
C TYR A 106 -21.62 -1.69 -10.03
N ALA A 107 -20.85 -2.10 -11.05
CA ALA A 107 -19.42 -1.85 -11.11
C ALA A 107 -19.09 -0.35 -11.20
N MET A 108 -19.89 0.42 -11.95
CA MET A 108 -19.73 1.87 -12.04
C MET A 108 -20.10 2.54 -10.70
N GLY A 109 -21.20 2.13 -10.07
CA GLY A 109 -21.60 2.60 -8.75
C GLY A 109 -20.56 2.30 -7.66
N LEU A 110 -20.04 1.08 -7.63
CA LEU A 110 -18.96 0.67 -6.72
C LEU A 110 -17.70 1.51 -6.93
N THR A 111 -17.32 1.78 -8.18
CA THR A 111 -16.20 2.65 -8.54
C THR A 111 -16.41 4.08 -8.06
N PHE A 112 -17.63 4.61 -8.25
CA PHE A 112 -18.01 5.95 -7.78
C PHE A 112 -17.87 6.05 -6.26
N MET A 113 -18.44 5.10 -5.52
CA MET A 113 -18.36 5.07 -4.05
C MET A 113 -16.92 4.95 -3.55
N ALA A 114 -16.12 4.09 -4.15
CA ALA A 114 -14.69 3.97 -3.83
C ALA A 114 -13.95 5.29 -4.10
N GLY A 115 -14.23 5.96 -5.21
CA GLY A 115 -13.67 7.28 -5.55
C GLY A 115 -14.08 8.37 -4.56
N VAL A 116 -15.35 8.40 -4.14
CA VAL A 116 -15.85 9.34 -3.12
C VAL A 116 -15.15 9.09 -1.78
N PHE A 117 -15.03 7.83 -1.35
CA PHE A 117 -14.26 7.47 -0.15
C PHE A 117 -12.82 8.00 -0.23
N GLN A 118 -12.15 7.80 -1.37
CA GLN A 118 -10.78 8.28 -1.58
C GLN A 118 -10.69 9.81 -1.53
N LEU A 119 -11.64 10.52 -2.13
CA LEU A 119 -11.70 11.99 -2.04
C LEU A 119 -11.88 12.48 -0.61
N VAL A 120 -12.82 11.90 0.14
CA VAL A 120 -13.03 12.21 1.56
C VAL A 120 -11.75 11.98 2.35
N PHE A 121 -11.07 10.85 2.12
CA PHE A 121 -9.83 10.50 2.78
C PHE A 121 -8.70 11.50 2.47
N GLY A 122 -8.58 11.94 1.22
CA GLY A 122 -7.60 12.93 0.78
C GLY A 122 -7.86 14.33 1.35
N PHE A 123 -9.10 14.82 1.30
CA PHE A 123 -9.49 16.12 1.87
C PHE A 123 -9.40 16.16 3.40
N ALA A 124 -9.70 15.04 4.07
CA ALA A 124 -9.49 14.88 5.51
C ALA A 124 -8.00 14.78 5.90
N ARG A 125 -7.07 14.80 4.91
CA ARG A 125 -5.62 14.74 5.11
C ARG A 125 -5.15 13.47 5.83
N LEU A 126 -5.83 12.35 5.60
CA LEU A 126 -5.54 11.07 6.24
C LEU A 126 -4.40 10.29 5.55
N GLY A 127 -3.74 10.86 4.55
CA GLY A 127 -2.58 10.24 3.87
C GLY A 127 -1.42 9.84 4.80
N VAL A 128 -1.36 10.43 6.00
CA VAL A 128 -0.41 10.04 7.05
C VAL A 128 -0.61 8.60 7.53
N VAL A 129 -1.82 8.06 7.46
CA VAL A 129 -2.16 6.69 7.91
C VAL A 129 -1.33 5.65 7.15
N PHE A 130 -1.04 5.89 5.87
CA PHE A 130 -0.23 4.96 5.07
C PHE A 130 1.22 4.83 5.54
N ASN A 131 1.70 5.73 6.43
CA ASN A 131 3.02 5.57 7.06
C ASN A 131 3.09 4.38 8.03
N TYR A 132 1.95 3.93 8.52
CA TYR A 132 1.85 2.87 9.54
C TYR A 132 1.53 1.48 8.98
N ILE A 133 1.28 1.37 7.67
CA ILE A 133 1.09 0.07 7.02
C ILE A 133 2.44 -0.56 6.78
N SER A 134 2.65 -1.75 7.36
CA SER A 134 3.87 -2.53 7.18
C SER A 134 4.02 -3.01 5.74
N HIS A 135 5.26 -3.04 5.26
CA HIS A 135 5.60 -3.63 3.96
C HIS A 135 5.15 -5.10 3.85
N SER A 136 5.20 -5.85 4.95
CA SER A 136 4.78 -7.26 5.03
C SER A 136 3.31 -7.48 4.69
N VAL A 137 2.43 -6.51 5.01
CA VAL A 137 1.01 -6.54 4.63
C VAL A 137 0.88 -6.50 3.11
N ILE A 138 1.64 -5.61 2.47
CA ILE A 138 1.59 -5.43 1.02
C ILE A 138 2.09 -6.68 0.30
N VAL A 139 3.23 -7.23 0.75
CA VAL A 139 3.79 -8.45 0.18
C VAL A 139 2.83 -9.64 0.38
N GLY A 140 2.21 -9.75 1.57
CA GLY A 140 1.24 -10.82 1.88
C GLY A 140 -0.01 -10.74 0.99
N LEU A 141 -0.60 -9.56 0.86
CA LEU A 141 -1.77 -9.33 0.01
C LEU A 141 -1.46 -9.56 -1.47
N THR A 142 -0.36 -9.01 -1.99
CA THR A 142 -0.01 -9.19 -3.41
C THR A 142 0.28 -10.63 -3.75
N ALA A 143 0.95 -11.38 -2.88
CA ALA A 143 1.16 -12.82 -3.05
C ALA A 143 -0.17 -13.60 -2.98
N GLY A 144 -1.05 -13.26 -2.03
CA GLY A 144 -2.40 -13.83 -1.92
C GLY A 144 -3.22 -13.62 -3.18
N VAL A 145 -3.28 -12.37 -3.68
CA VAL A 145 -3.92 -12.04 -4.95
C VAL A 145 -3.36 -12.87 -6.10
N GLY A 146 -2.03 -13.03 -6.16
CA GLY A 146 -1.38 -13.83 -7.20
C GLY A 146 -1.88 -15.29 -7.23
N VAL A 147 -2.02 -15.92 -6.05
CA VAL A 147 -2.55 -17.29 -5.92
C VAL A 147 -4.04 -17.34 -6.30
N VAL A 148 -4.83 -16.39 -5.82
CA VAL A 148 -6.26 -16.30 -6.12
C VAL A 148 -6.51 -16.20 -7.63
N ILE A 149 -5.73 -15.36 -8.33
CA ILE A 149 -5.83 -15.23 -9.80
C ILE A 149 -5.56 -16.56 -10.49
N ILE A 150 -4.46 -17.24 -10.10
CA ILE A 150 -4.11 -18.52 -10.72
C ILE A 150 -5.25 -19.53 -10.58
N ILE A 151 -5.84 -19.63 -9.39
CA ILE A 151 -6.95 -20.57 -9.13
C ILE A 151 -8.19 -20.18 -9.93
N GLN A 152 -8.58 -18.91 -9.95
CA GLN A 152 -9.76 -18.43 -10.69
C GLN A 152 -9.64 -18.61 -12.21
N GLN A 153 -8.43 -18.62 -12.75
CA GLN A 153 -8.22 -18.82 -14.19
C GLN A 153 -8.22 -20.28 -14.62
N LEU A 154 -8.28 -21.26 -13.70
CA LEU A 154 -8.28 -22.68 -14.05
C LEU A 154 -9.42 -23.06 -15.00
N GLY A 155 -10.64 -22.56 -14.76
CA GLY A 155 -11.79 -22.82 -15.64
C GLY A 155 -11.55 -22.35 -17.07
N ASN A 156 -11.15 -21.10 -17.24
CA ASN A 156 -10.86 -20.51 -18.55
C ASN A 156 -9.64 -21.17 -19.23
N PHE A 157 -8.66 -21.60 -18.45
CA PHE A 157 -7.45 -22.25 -18.95
C PHE A 157 -7.77 -23.64 -19.53
N PHE A 158 -8.59 -24.42 -18.82
CA PHE A 158 -9.00 -25.75 -19.26
C PHE A 158 -10.27 -25.76 -20.14
N GLY A 159 -10.88 -24.60 -20.38
CA GLY A 159 -12.15 -24.50 -21.10
C GLY A 159 -13.32 -25.18 -20.40
N ILE A 160 -13.32 -25.16 -19.05
CA ILE A 160 -14.33 -25.80 -18.19
C ILE A 160 -15.20 -24.70 -17.58
N LEU A 161 -16.50 -24.91 -17.56
CA LEU A 161 -17.44 -24.05 -16.85
C LEU A 161 -17.36 -24.38 -15.35
N LEU A 162 -16.73 -23.49 -14.58
CA LEU A 162 -16.70 -23.57 -13.11
C LEU A 162 -17.68 -22.56 -12.51
N ASN A 163 -18.28 -22.94 -11.39
CA ASN A 163 -19.12 -22.03 -10.62
C ASN A 163 -18.22 -21.07 -9.83
N GLN A 164 -18.05 -19.85 -10.34
CA GLN A 164 -17.14 -18.85 -9.77
C GLN A 164 -17.75 -18.03 -8.62
N ARG A 165 -18.97 -18.36 -8.17
CA ARG A 165 -19.61 -17.76 -6.99
C ARG A 165 -19.23 -18.46 -5.68
N GLU A 166 -18.44 -19.51 -5.75
CA GLU A 166 -18.01 -20.31 -4.61
C GLU A 166 -16.67 -19.84 -4.05
N GLU A 167 -16.33 -20.30 -2.87
CA GLU A 167 -15.06 -19.99 -2.23
C GLU A 167 -13.86 -20.52 -3.06
N ILE A 168 -12.70 -19.91 -2.90
CA ILE A 168 -11.51 -20.18 -3.74
C ILE A 168 -11.11 -21.65 -3.67
N TYR A 169 -11.24 -22.29 -2.50
CA TYR A 169 -10.92 -23.71 -2.34
C TYR A 169 -11.94 -24.61 -3.08
N GLU A 170 -13.20 -24.22 -3.15
CA GLU A 170 -14.24 -24.93 -3.89
C GLU A 170 -14.01 -24.84 -5.40
N THR A 171 -13.62 -23.66 -5.89
CA THR A 171 -13.21 -23.47 -7.28
C THR A 171 -12.05 -24.41 -7.65
N LEU A 172 -11.07 -24.56 -6.76
CA LEU A 172 -9.93 -25.47 -6.95
C LEU A 172 -10.39 -26.94 -7.00
N LEU A 173 -11.28 -27.35 -6.09
CA LEU A 173 -11.84 -28.71 -6.05
C LEU A 173 -12.68 -28.99 -7.29
N GLN A 174 -13.55 -28.07 -7.70
CA GLN A 174 -14.36 -28.21 -8.92
C GLN A 174 -13.48 -28.32 -10.16
N ALA A 175 -12.41 -27.52 -10.28
CA ALA A 175 -11.48 -27.64 -11.40
C ALA A 175 -10.87 -29.03 -11.46
N PHE A 176 -10.51 -29.62 -10.31
CA PHE A 176 -9.93 -30.95 -10.24
C PHE A 176 -10.94 -32.05 -10.61
N TYR A 177 -12.16 -31.98 -10.08
CA TYR A 177 -13.22 -32.98 -10.38
C TYR A 177 -13.73 -32.92 -11.82
N ASN A 178 -13.65 -31.77 -12.49
CA ASN A 178 -14.11 -31.58 -13.88
C ASN A 178 -13.00 -31.69 -14.92
N LEU A 179 -11.78 -32.13 -14.56
CA LEU A 179 -10.68 -32.32 -15.52
C LEU A 179 -11.01 -33.28 -16.68
N ASP A 180 -11.92 -34.22 -16.47
CA ASP A 180 -12.37 -35.14 -17.51
C ASP A 180 -13.13 -34.40 -18.65
N HIS A 181 -13.67 -33.22 -18.37
CA HIS A 181 -14.35 -32.36 -19.33
C HIS A 181 -13.44 -31.27 -19.93
N ALA A 182 -12.14 -31.33 -19.62
CA ALA A 182 -11.18 -30.29 -20.05
C ALA A 182 -11.00 -30.27 -21.58
N ASN A 183 -11.03 -29.06 -22.14
CA ASN A 183 -10.62 -28.83 -23.52
C ASN A 183 -9.09 -28.72 -23.62
N TRP A 184 -8.44 -29.83 -23.94
CA TRP A 184 -6.98 -29.89 -24.00
C TRP A 184 -6.40 -29.03 -25.11
N ALA A 185 -7.16 -28.70 -26.18
CA ALA A 185 -6.74 -27.76 -27.19
C ALA A 185 -6.66 -26.32 -26.63
N ALA A 186 -7.67 -25.92 -25.87
CA ALA A 186 -7.64 -24.64 -25.15
C ALA A 186 -6.50 -24.59 -24.13
N ALA A 187 -6.35 -25.65 -23.30
CA ALA A 187 -5.27 -25.74 -22.31
C ALA A 187 -3.87 -25.65 -22.96
N SER A 188 -3.68 -26.26 -24.14
CA SER A 188 -2.43 -26.17 -24.87
C SER A 188 -2.11 -24.73 -25.31
N CYS A 189 -3.12 -23.95 -25.73
CA CYS A 189 -2.94 -22.54 -26.06
C CYS A 189 -2.52 -21.71 -24.83
N GLY A 190 -3.19 -21.94 -23.69
CA GLY A 190 -2.80 -21.31 -22.41
C GLY A 190 -1.38 -21.69 -21.97
N LEU A 191 -1.02 -22.96 -22.08
CA LEU A 191 0.33 -23.44 -21.73
C LEU A 191 1.40 -22.84 -22.63
N VAL A 192 1.19 -22.80 -23.94
CA VAL A 192 2.13 -22.16 -24.89
C VAL A 192 2.29 -20.67 -24.56
N THR A 193 1.20 -19.99 -24.17
CA THR A 193 1.27 -18.61 -23.72
C THR A 193 2.16 -18.42 -22.50
N ILE A 194 1.98 -19.26 -21.47
CA ILE A 194 2.82 -19.22 -20.26
C ILE A 194 4.29 -19.49 -20.62
N LEU A 195 4.56 -20.56 -21.38
CA LEU A 195 5.93 -20.92 -21.77
C LEU A 195 6.60 -19.82 -22.58
N ALA A 196 5.89 -19.25 -23.56
CA ALA A 196 6.42 -18.14 -24.37
C ALA A 196 6.77 -16.91 -23.52
N GLY A 197 5.90 -16.56 -22.55
CA GLY A 197 6.15 -15.45 -21.64
C GLY A 197 7.34 -15.70 -20.70
N VAL A 198 7.46 -16.91 -20.14
CA VAL A 198 8.59 -17.29 -19.29
C VAL A 198 9.91 -17.29 -20.09
N ILE A 199 9.91 -17.90 -21.28
CA ILE A 199 11.10 -17.95 -22.15
C ILE A 199 11.52 -16.53 -22.56
N ALA A 200 10.58 -15.70 -22.98
CA ALA A 200 10.87 -14.31 -23.34
C ALA A 200 11.46 -13.51 -22.18
N ARG A 201 10.92 -13.69 -20.96
CA ARG A 201 11.41 -13.04 -19.73
C ARG A 201 12.84 -13.49 -19.37
N VAL A 202 13.16 -14.78 -19.55
CA VAL A 202 14.49 -15.32 -19.23
C VAL A 202 15.52 -14.92 -20.29
N TRP A 203 15.15 -14.96 -21.58
CA TRP A 203 16.08 -14.65 -22.68
C TRP A 203 16.39 -13.16 -22.81
N LYS A 204 15.38 -12.32 -22.65
CA LYS A 204 15.50 -10.84 -22.74
C LYS A 204 14.65 -10.20 -21.65
N PRO A 205 15.20 -9.97 -20.44
CA PRO A 205 14.44 -9.38 -19.32
C PRO A 205 13.77 -8.02 -19.64
N ASN A 206 14.35 -7.27 -20.59
CA ASN A 206 13.81 -5.98 -21.03
C ASN A 206 12.79 -6.09 -22.18
N ALA A 207 12.54 -7.31 -22.71
CA ALA A 207 11.54 -7.47 -23.76
C ALA A 207 10.11 -7.47 -23.18
N PRO A 208 9.11 -7.02 -23.95
CA PRO A 208 7.71 -7.04 -23.53
C PRO A 208 7.16 -8.47 -23.51
N HIS A 209 7.60 -9.29 -22.55
CA HIS A 209 7.32 -10.73 -22.46
C HIS A 209 5.83 -11.07 -22.46
N LEU A 210 4.96 -10.19 -21.92
CA LEU A 210 3.51 -10.38 -21.93
C LEU A 210 2.93 -10.23 -23.35
N ILE A 211 3.43 -9.29 -24.14
CA ILE A 211 3.01 -9.12 -25.55
C ILE A 211 3.47 -10.34 -26.36
N ILE A 212 4.71 -10.78 -26.18
CA ILE A 212 5.24 -11.98 -26.85
C ILE A 212 4.39 -13.20 -26.49
N ALA A 213 4.02 -13.37 -25.21
CA ALA A 213 3.17 -14.46 -24.74
C ALA A 213 1.83 -14.50 -25.48
N ILE A 214 1.14 -13.35 -25.57
CA ILE A 214 -0.16 -13.24 -26.25
C ILE A 214 -0.03 -13.54 -27.75
N VAL A 215 0.94 -12.91 -28.42
CA VAL A 215 1.12 -13.09 -29.87
C VAL A 215 1.42 -14.55 -30.19
N VAL A 216 2.35 -15.18 -29.46
CA VAL A 216 2.71 -16.59 -29.68
C VAL A 216 1.54 -17.52 -29.37
N GLY A 217 0.82 -17.30 -28.25
CA GLY A 217 -0.35 -18.11 -27.86
C GLY A 217 -1.49 -17.99 -28.87
N THR A 218 -1.79 -16.76 -29.32
CA THR A 218 -2.85 -16.52 -30.32
C THR A 218 -2.48 -17.11 -31.70
N LEU A 219 -1.22 -16.94 -32.10
CA LEU A 219 -0.72 -17.53 -33.35
C LEU A 219 -0.78 -19.07 -33.29
N PHE A 220 -0.41 -19.67 -32.17
CA PHE A 220 -0.50 -21.12 -31.95
C PHE A 220 -1.96 -21.61 -32.05
N ALA A 221 -2.90 -20.89 -31.45
CA ALA A 221 -4.32 -21.22 -31.55
C ALA A 221 -4.83 -21.12 -33.01
N TYR A 222 -4.38 -20.09 -33.75
CA TYR A 222 -4.71 -19.95 -35.17
C TYR A 222 -4.18 -21.12 -36.00
N VAL A 223 -2.95 -21.56 -35.75
CA VAL A 223 -2.37 -22.73 -36.42
C VAL A 223 -3.13 -24.02 -36.09
N LEU A 224 -3.56 -24.21 -34.83
CA LEU A 224 -4.41 -25.32 -34.46
C LEU A 224 -5.77 -25.28 -35.18
N ASP A 225 -6.43 -24.13 -35.22
CA ASP A 225 -7.70 -23.94 -35.95
C ASP A 225 -7.56 -24.24 -37.46
N TRP A 226 -6.42 -23.88 -38.04
CA TRP A 226 -6.14 -24.16 -39.44
C TRP A 226 -5.88 -25.63 -39.75
N LEU A 227 -5.22 -26.36 -38.82
CA LEU A 227 -4.88 -27.77 -39.00
C LEU A 227 -6.05 -28.71 -38.75
N TRP A 228 -6.87 -28.44 -37.73
CA TRP A 228 -7.93 -29.37 -37.29
C TRP A 228 -9.36 -28.81 -37.45
N GLY A 229 -9.51 -27.55 -37.83
CA GLY A 229 -10.78 -26.85 -37.99
C GLY A 229 -11.35 -26.34 -36.66
N SER A 230 -11.80 -25.09 -36.67
CA SER A 230 -12.31 -24.40 -35.45
C SER A 230 -13.55 -25.09 -34.84
N ALA A 231 -14.39 -25.72 -35.66
CA ALA A 231 -15.58 -26.44 -35.20
C ALA A 231 -15.25 -27.70 -34.38
N SER A 232 -14.10 -28.35 -34.61
CA SER A 232 -13.67 -29.55 -33.89
C SER A 232 -12.98 -29.23 -32.57
N LEU A 233 -12.27 -28.10 -32.49
CA LEU A 233 -11.45 -27.72 -31.33
C LEU A 233 -12.24 -26.93 -30.26
N ARG A 234 -13.34 -26.27 -30.65
CA ARG A 234 -14.22 -25.48 -29.75
C ARG A 234 -13.44 -24.53 -28.83
N ILE A 235 -12.46 -23.80 -29.42
CA ILE A 235 -11.69 -22.81 -28.67
C ILE A 235 -12.49 -21.51 -28.63
N ASP A 236 -12.94 -21.12 -27.44
CA ASP A 236 -13.70 -19.89 -27.26
C ASP A 236 -12.78 -18.68 -27.46
N LYS A 237 -13.29 -17.67 -28.20
CA LYS A 237 -12.62 -16.40 -28.52
C LYS A 237 -13.29 -15.24 -27.80
N LEU A 238 -12.56 -14.16 -27.61
CA LEU A 238 -13.00 -12.99 -26.86
C LEU A 238 -14.22 -12.30 -27.50
N GLY A 239 -14.29 -12.32 -28.85
CA GLY A 239 -15.36 -11.66 -29.62
C GLY A 239 -15.07 -10.20 -29.95
N THR A 240 -15.99 -9.56 -30.65
CA THR A 240 -15.83 -8.18 -31.14
C THR A 240 -15.87 -7.16 -30.02
N LEU A 241 -14.90 -6.22 -30.03
CA LEU A 241 -14.85 -5.09 -29.12
C LEU A 241 -15.78 -3.98 -29.60
N SER A 242 -16.74 -3.58 -28.76
CA SER A 242 -17.61 -2.44 -29.04
C SER A 242 -17.03 -1.18 -28.38
N LEU A 243 -16.26 -0.41 -29.15
CA LEU A 243 -15.60 0.80 -28.65
C LEU A 243 -16.43 2.05 -28.98
N ALA A 244 -16.85 2.77 -27.95
CA ALA A 244 -17.40 4.12 -28.09
C ALA A 244 -16.28 5.16 -27.94
N VAL A 245 -16.35 6.23 -28.70
CA VAL A 245 -15.39 7.34 -28.63
C VAL A 245 -15.49 8.05 -27.26
N LEU A 246 -16.70 8.19 -26.74
CA LEU A 246 -16.96 8.71 -25.41
C LEU A 246 -17.95 7.77 -24.69
N PRO A 247 -17.43 6.82 -23.89
CA PRO A 247 -18.25 5.79 -23.26
C PRO A 247 -18.93 6.33 -22.00
N PHE A 248 -19.88 7.21 -22.15
CA PHE A 248 -20.59 7.79 -21.01
C PHE A 248 -21.68 6.82 -20.53
N VAL A 249 -21.54 6.36 -19.30
CA VAL A 249 -22.54 5.58 -18.58
C VAL A 249 -22.88 6.32 -17.29
N PRO A 250 -24.12 6.78 -17.11
CA PRO A 250 -24.51 7.42 -15.84
C PRO A 250 -24.45 6.40 -14.70
N VAL A 251 -23.97 6.82 -13.54
CA VAL A 251 -24.14 6.02 -12.32
C VAL A 251 -25.61 6.01 -11.99
N ASP A 252 -26.19 4.83 -11.83
CA ASP A 252 -27.61 4.66 -11.54
C ASP A 252 -27.87 4.88 -10.04
N PHE A 253 -28.77 5.78 -9.72
CA PHE A 253 -29.24 6.08 -8.36
C PHE A 253 -30.73 5.73 -8.19
N SER A 254 -31.25 4.77 -8.97
CA SER A 254 -32.60 4.23 -8.77
C SER A 254 -32.72 3.53 -7.42
N ASP A 255 -33.95 3.39 -6.90
CA ASP A 255 -34.20 2.76 -5.60
C ASP A 255 -33.67 1.31 -5.57
N ASP A 256 -33.78 0.58 -6.67
CA ASP A 256 -33.28 -0.79 -6.77
C ASP A 256 -31.73 -0.85 -6.70
N SER A 257 -31.04 0.06 -7.37
CA SER A 257 -29.59 0.17 -7.33
C SER A 257 -29.08 0.64 -5.98
N LEU A 258 -29.78 1.56 -5.31
CA LEU A 258 -29.42 2.06 -3.98
C LEU A 258 -29.43 0.94 -2.93
N ILE A 259 -30.37 0.00 -2.99
CA ILE A 259 -30.40 -1.16 -2.09
C ILE A 259 -29.11 -1.99 -2.23
N VAL A 260 -28.68 -2.26 -3.47
CA VAL A 260 -27.44 -2.99 -3.74
C VAL A 260 -26.21 -2.18 -3.28
N TYR A 261 -26.22 -0.87 -3.46
CA TYR A 261 -25.12 -0.01 -3.04
C TYR A 261 -24.97 0.05 -1.50
N GLU A 262 -26.03 -0.07 -0.72
CA GLU A 262 -25.97 -0.18 0.73
C GLU A 262 -25.12 -1.41 1.14
N ASP A 263 -25.36 -2.55 0.51
CA ASP A 263 -24.61 -3.78 0.76
C ASP A 263 -23.15 -3.68 0.28
N LEU A 264 -22.88 -2.88 -0.76
CA LEU A 264 -21.56 -2.68 -1.35
C LEU A 264 -20.73 -1.55 -0.67
N ILE A 265 -21.24 -0.85 0.35
CA ILE A 265 -20.49 0.23 1.03
C ILE A 265 -19.17 -0.27 1.58
N LEU A 266 -19.17 -1.42 2.26
CA LEU A 266 -17.94 -1.99 2.84
C LEU A 266 -16.94 -2.34 1.75
N SER A 267 -17.37 -2.97 0.67
CA SER A 267 -16.54 -3.29 -0.50
C SER A 267 -15.97 -2.04 -1.16
N ALA A 268 -16.75 -0.98 -1.28
CA ALA A 268 -16.28 0.31 -1.81
C ALA A 268 -15.18 0.92 -0.93
N VAL A 269 -15.32 0.86 0.38
CA VAL A 269 -14.31 1.32 1.34
C VAL A 269 -13.04 0.48 1.22
N LEU A 270 -13.16 -0.85 1.14
CA LEU A 270 -12.03 -1.77 1.01
C LEU A 270 -11.28 -1.58 -0.31
N ILE A 271 -11.98 -1.52 -1.43
CA ILE A 271 -11.43 -1.24 -2.75
C ILE A 271 -10.73 0.13 -2.76
N GLY A 272 -11.42 1.15 -2.21
CA GLY A 272 -10.87 2.49 -2.11
C GLY A 272 -9.60 2.53 -1.27
N PHE A 273 -9.60 1.90 -0.09
CA PHE A 273 -8.45 1.84 0.82
C PHE A 273 -7.29 1.04 0.23
N LEU A 274 -7.54 -0.14 -0.34
CA LEU A 274 -6.52 -0.95 -1.01
C LEU A 274 -5.87 -0.19 -2.17
N GLY A 275 -6.70 0.49 -2.98
CA GLY A 275 -6.21 1.33 -4.06
C GLY A 275 -5.31 2.47 -3.59
N LEU A 276 -5.69 3.15 -2.49
CA LEU A 276 -4.86 4.19 -1.88
C LEU A 276 -3.57 3.64 -1.29
N MET A 277 -3.61 2.47 -0.65
CA MET A 277 -2.44 1.82 -0.09
C MET A 277 -1.41 1.51 -1.18
N GLN A 278 -1.84 0.88 -2.28
CA GLN A 278 -0.95 0.58 -3.40
C GLN A 278 -0.40 1.85 -4.04
N THR A 279 -1.25 2.84 -4.30
CA THR A 279 -0.87 4.15 -4.82
C THR A 279 0.20 4.81 -3.94
N ALA A 280 0.00 4.82 -2.61
CA ALA A 280 0.93 5.43 -1.67
C ALA A 280 2.30 4.75 -1.66
N VAL A 281 2.33 3.42 -1.67
CA VAL A 281 3.58 2.64 -1.67
C VAL A 281 4.36 2.87 -2.96
N ILE A 282 3.70 2.78 -4.11
CA ILE A 282 4.36 2.94 -5.41
C ILE A 282 4.87 4.37 -5.59
N ALA A 283 4.03 5.37 -5.27
CA ALA A 283 4.41 6.77 -5.38
C ALA A 283 5.65 7.09 -4.52
N ARG A 284 5.69 6.60 -3.26
CA ARG A 284 6.85 6.78 -2.37
C ARG A 284 8.10 6.05 -2.84
N SER A 285 7.95 4.80 -3.29
CA SER A 285 9.08 4.03 -3.81
C SER A 285 9.75 4.74 -4.99
N LEU A 286 8.95 5.27 -5.92
CA LEU A 286 9.46 6.01 -7.06
C LEU A 286 9.99 7.39 -6.67
N ALA A 287 9.33 8.08 -5.74
CA ALA A 287 9.81 9.36 -5.21
C ALA A 287 11.18 9.22 -4.53
N ALA A 288 11.39 8.15 -3.76
CA ALA A 288 12.69 7.86 -3.15
C ALA A 288 13.79 7.62 -4.20
N LYS A 289 13.47 6.95 -5.31
CA LYS A 289 14.42 6.70 -6.41
C LYS A 289 14.69 7.95 -7.27
N SER A 290 13.66 8.78 -7.50
CA SER A 290 13.77 9.97 -8.35
C SER A 290 14.21 11.23 -7.59
N GLY A 291 14.20 11.20 -6.25
CA GLY A 291 14.44 12.37 -5.41
C GLY A 291 13.28 13.38 -5.38
N GLN A 292 12.09 12.99 -5.88
CA GLN A 292 10.90 13.85 -5.87
C GLN A 292 10.28 13.93 -4.47
N SER A 293 9.88 15.14 -4.05
CA SER A 293 9.00 15.33 -2.90
C SER A 293 7.54 15.23 -3.36
N ILE A 294 6.78 14.30 -2.78
CA ILE A 294 5.37 14.08 -3.09
C ILE A 294 4.46 14.54 -1.97
N ASN A 295 3.29 15.09 -2.33
CA ASN A 295 2.21 15.37 -1.40
C ASN A 295 1.19 14.21 -1.45
N MET A 296 1.24 13.32 -0.45
CA MET A 296 0.40 12.13 -0.43
C MET A 296 -1.10 12.46 -0.42
N ASN A 297 -1.53 13.50 0.28
CA ASN A 297 -2.95 13.87 0.28
C ASN A 297 -3.42 14.34 -1.10
N GLN A 298 -2.56 15.08 -1.83
CA GLN A 298 -2.86 15.48 -3.20
C GLN A 298 -2.90 14.28 -4.15
N GLU A 299 -2.01 13.31 -3.97
CA GLU A 299 -2.00 12.07 -4.75
C GLU A 299 -3.31 11.29 -4.56
N ILE A 300 -3.76 11.18 -3.31
CA ILE A 300 -5.04 10.56 -2.94
C ILE A 300 -6.24 11.28 -3.58
N VAL A 301 -6.24 12.61 -3.56
CA VAL A 301 -7.29 13.41 -4.23
C VAL A 301 -7.28 13.16 -5.73
N GLY A 302 -6.11 13.12 -6.37
CA GLY A 302 -5.98 12.79 -7.79
C GLY A 302 -6.54 11.41 -8.12
N GLN A 303 -6.25 10.41 -7.28
CA GLN A 303 -6.75 9.05 -7.44
C GLN A 303 -8.27 8.97 -7.21
N GLY A 304 -8.79 9.62 -6.18
CA GLY A 304 -10.23 9.67 -5.91
C GLY A 304 -11.01 10.36 -7.05
N LEU A 305 -10.49 11.49 -7.54
CA LEU A 305 -11.09 12.18 -8.68
C LEU A 305 -11.07 11.32 -9.95
N SER A 306 -10.00 10.56 -10.18
CA SER A 306 -9.90 9.67 -11.34
C SER A 306 -10.95 8.56 -11.30
N ASN A 307 -11.29 8.03 -10.12
CA ASN A 307 -12.32 7.01 -9.96
C ASN A 307 -13.74 7.61 -10.05
N VAL A 308 -13.99 8.77 -9.42
CA VAL A 308 -15.30 9.44 -9.51
C VAL A 308 -15.62 9.83 -10.95
N VAL A 309 -14.70 10.47 -11.66
CA VAL A 309 -14.94 10.84 -13.06
C VAL A 309 -14.93 9.61 -13.96
N GLY A 310 -14.02 8.65 -13.69
CA GLY A 310 -13.91 7.40 -14.42
C GLY A 310 -15.19 6.57 -14.40
N SER A 311 -15.92 6.54 -13.27
CA SER A 311 -17.17 5.78 -13.16
C SER A 311 -18.24 6.23 -14.17
N TYR A 312 -18.26 7.50 -14.55
CA TYR A 312 -19.13 8.00 -15.62
C TYR A 312 -18.59 7.75 -17.04
N LEU A 313 -17.33 7.36 -17.15
CA LEU A 313 -16.64 7.10 -18.44
C LEU A 313 -16.35 5.61 -18.63
N SER A 314 -17.25 4.75 -18.14
CA SER A 314 -17.13 3.29 -18.26
C SER A 314 -15.82 2.72 -17.72
N CYS A 315 -15.28 3.32 -16.66
CA CYS A 315 -14.08 2.84 -16.01
C CYS A 315 -14.42 2.17 -14.68
N PHE A 316 -13.88 0.99 -14.45
CA PHE A 316 -13.94 0.40 -13.12
C PHE A 316 -12.83 0.95 -12.22
N ALA A 317 -12.90 0.67 -10.91
CA ALA A 317 -12.00 1.24 -9.93
C ALA A 317 -10.52 1.00 -10.28
N SER A 318 -9.78 2.10 -10.30
CA SER A 318 -8.36 2.16 -10.66
C SER A 318 -7.49 2.51 -9.46
N CYS A 319 -6.21 2.21 -9.53
CA CYS A 319 -5.20 2.67 -8.58
C CYS A 319 -3.82 2.77 -9.25
N GLY A 320 -2.80 3.12 -8.48
CA GLY A 320 -1.41 3.08 -8.96
C GLY A 320 -1.01 1.68 -9.42
N SER A 321 -0.37 1.58 -10.58
CA SER A 321 0.14 0.34 -11.13
C SER A 321 1.67 0.29 -11.02
N PHE A 322 2.20 -0.69 -10.26
CA PHE A 322 3.65 -0.82 -10.06
C PHE A 322 4.38 -1.08 -11.39
N ASN A 323 3.91 -2.06 -12.17
CA ASN A 323 4.56 -2.44 -13.43
C ASN A 323 4.62 -1.29 -14.43
N ARG A 324 3.52 -0.56 -14.60
CA ARG A 324 3.46 0.60 -15.50
C ARG A 324 4.34 1.75 -15.02
N SER A 325 4.25 2.07 -13.73
CA SER A 325 5.03 3.16 -13.14
C SER A 325 6.53 2.86 -13.14
N ALA A 326 6.92 1.62 -12.86
CA ALA A 326 8.31 1.18 -12.96
C ALA A 326 8.81 1.18 -14.40
N ALA A 327 8.00 0.74 -15.37
CA ALA A 327 8.33 0.80 -16.79
C ALA A 327 8.51 2.24 -17.27
N ASN A 328 7.60 3.14 -16.88
CA ASN A 328 7.69 4.57 -17.16
C ASN A 328 8.99 5.19 -16.63
N TYR A 329 9.30 4.94 -15.36
CA TYR A 329 10.51 5.43 -14.72
C TYR A 329 11.78 4.87 -15.40
N SER A 330 11.82 3.56 -15.66
CA SER A 330 12.94 2.88 -16.31
C SER A 330 13.16 3.31 -17.76
N ALA A 331 12.08 3.68 -18.47
CA ALA A 331 12.14 4.24 -19.81
C ALA A 331 12.54 5.73 -19.84
N GLY A 332 12.78 6.33 -18.67
CA GLY A 332 13.28 7.71 -18.55
C GLY A 332 12.19 8.78 -18.49
N GLY A 333 10.94 8.43 -18.20
CA GLY A 333 9.86 9.40 -17.97
C GLY A 333 10.21 10.34 -16.84
N ARG A 334 9.96 11.64 -17.02
CA ARG A 334 10.34 12.71 -16.09
C ARG A 334 9.15 13.46 -15.51
N THR A 335 8.06 13.53 -16.24
CA THR A 335 6.85 14.25 -15.82
C THR A 335 5.59 13.42 -16.11
N PRO A 336 4.43 13.79 -15.53
CA PRO A 336 3.15 13.13 -15.81
C PRO A 336 2.70 13.21 -17.28
N LEU A 337 3.38 14.00 -18.12
CA LEU A 337 3.14 13.99 -19.56
C LEU A 337 3.31 12.59 -20.16
N SER A 338 4.27 11.80 -19.67
CA SER A 338 4.45 10.40 -20.10
C SER A 338 3.18 9.55 -19.89
N SER A 339 2.41 9.79 -18.82
CA SER A 339 1.12 9.14 -18.57
C SER A 339 0.05 9.57 -19.58
N LEU A 340 0.00 10.85 -19.92
CA LEU A 340 -0.92 11.36 -20.97
C LEU A 340 -0.59 10.77 -22.34
N VAL A 341 0.69 10.70 -22.68
CA VAL A 341 1.17 10.07 -23.93
C VAL A 341 0.81 8.58 -23.95
N SER A 342 0.98 7.87 -22.82
CA SER A 342 0.60 6.46 -22.70
C SER A 342 -0.88 6.22 -22.97
N ALA A 343 -1.75 7.08 -22.43
CA ALA A 343 -3.20 7.02 -22.67
C ALA A 343 -3.55 7.26 -24.15
N PHE A 344 -2.91 8.26 -24.77
CA PHE A 344 -3.10 8.56 -26.19
C PHE A 344 -2.61 7.43 -27.09
N VAL A 345 -1.42 6.88 -26.82
CA VAL A 345 -0.85 5.76 -27.59
C VAL A 345 -1.74 4.53 -27.47
N LEU A 346 -2.27 4.24 -26.27
CA LEU A 346 -3.21 3.14 -26.09
C LEU A 346 -4.48 3.33 -26.92
N ALA A 347 -5.09 4.51 -26.88
CA ALA A 347 -6.28 4.84 -27.70
C ALA A 347 -6.00 4.64 -29.20
N LEU A 348 -4.83 5.07 -29.66
CA LEU A 348 -4.41 4.91 -31.06
C LEU A 348 -4.20 3.43 -31.42
N LEU A 349 -3.53 2.67 -30.56
CA LEU A 349 -3.27 1.23 -30.80
C LEU A 349 -4.58 0.45 -30.92
N ILE A 350 -5.56 0.76 -30.09
CA ILE A 350 -6.85 0.06 -30.11
C ILE A 350 -7.60 0.40 -31.41
N TRP A 351 -7.57 1.64 -31.83
CA TRP A 351 -8.21 2.02 -33.10
C TRP A 351 -7.72 1.16 -34.27
N PHE A 352 -6.45 0.75 -34.27
CA PHE A 352 -5.86 -0.07 -35.34
C PHE A 352 -5.86 -1.59 -35.05
N ALA A 353 -5.98 -2.03 -33.80
CA ALA A 353 -5.77 -3.44 -33.40
C ALA A 353 -7.02 -4.12 -32.80
N ALA A 354 -8.18 -3.47 -32.78
CA ALA A 354 -9.41 -4.01 -32.20
C ALA A 354 -9.80 -5.39 -32.76
N ASP A 355 -9.73 -5.54 -34.10
CA ASP A 355 -10.06 -6.80 -34.77
C ASP A 355 -9.10 -7.93 -34.44
N LEU A 356 -7.82 -7.61 -34.17
CA LEU A 356 -6.83 -8.60 -33.75
C LEU A 356 -7.09 -9.12 -32.35
N ILE A 357 -7.55 -8.24 -31.46
CA ILE A 357 -7.88 -8.58 -30.07
C ILE A 357 -9.11 -9.48 -30.03
N ALA A 358 -10.09 -9.22 -30.90
CA ALA A 358 -11.30 -10.03 -31.02
C ALA A 358 -11.03 -11.52 -31.33
N LEU A 359 -9.94 -11.81 -32.03
CA LEU A 359 -9.53 -13.16 -32.42
C LEU A 359 -8.81 -13.92 -31.29
N MET A 360 -8.52 -13.27 -30.17
CA MET A 360 -7.72 -13.86 -29.08
C MET A 360 -8.53 -14.92 -28.32
N PRO A 361 -8.00 -16.14 -28.14
CA PRO A 361 -8.66 -17.18 -27.34
C PRO A 361 -8.70 -16.83 -25.85
N ILE A 362 -9.80 -17.19 -25.18
CA ILE A 362 -9.96 -17.00 -23.73
C ILE A 362 -8.87 -17.74 -22.95
N ALA A 363 -8.48 -18.94 -23.37
CA ALA A 363 -7.41 -19.71 -22.73
C ALA A 363 -6.04 -19.03 -22.82
N VAL A 364 -5.75 -18.27 -23.90
CA VAL A 364 -4.52 -17.44 -24.01
C VAL A 364 -4.54 -16.34 -22.94
N MET A 365 -5.69 -15.71 -22.74
CA MET A 365 -5.84 -14.71 -21.68
C MET A 365 -5.69 -15.30 -20.29
N ALA A 366 -6.28 -16.50 -20.05
CA ALA A 366 -6.12 -17.21 -18.79
C ALA A 366 -4.64 -17.52 -18.50
N GLY A 367 -3.91 -18.03 -19.51
CA GLY A 367 -2.46 -18.27 -19.40
C GLY A 367 -1.67 -16.99 -19.09
N LEU A 368 -2.04 -15.86 -19.72
CA LEU A 368 -1.44 -14.56 -19.44
C LEU A 368 -1.70 -14.12 -18.00
N LEU A 369 -2.95 -14.22 -17.52
CA LEU A 369 -3.32 -13.84 -16.17
C LEU A 369 -2.63 -14.72 -15.12
N MET A 370 -2.49 -16.02 -15.37
CA MET A 370 -1.70 -16.91 -14.51
C MET A 370 -0.21 -16.47 -14.46
N LEU A 371 0.36 -16.04 -15.58
CA LEU A 371 1.71 -15.51 -15.63
C LEU A 371 1.85 -14.20 -14.85
N VAL A 372 0.86 -13.32 -14.93
CA VAL A 372 0.77 -12.09 -14.13
C VAL A 372 0.64 -12.43 -12.64
N GLY A 373 -0.28 -13.34 -12.27
CA GLY A 373 -0.46 -13.80 -10.89
C GLY A 373 0.81 -14.38 -10.29
N TRP A 374 1.54 -15.21 -11.05
CA TRP A 374 2.85 -15.72 -10.64
C TRP A 374 3.88 -14.60 -10.44
N GLY A 375 3.83 -13.55 -11.27
CA GLY A 375 4.69 -12.39 -11.17
C GLY A 375 4.44 -11.50 -9.95
N LEU A 376 3.27 -11.61 -9.30
CA LEU A 376 2.93 -10.90 -8.05
C LEU A 376 3.58 -11.55 -6.83
N ILE A 377 4.03 -12.80 -6.91
CA ILE A 377 4.68 -13.53 -5.82
C ILE A 377 6.18 -13.21 -5.84
N ASP A 378 6.58 -12.15 -5.14
CA ASP A 378 7.99 -11.76 -5.06
C ASP A 378 8.73 -12.62 -4.02
N ARG A 379 9.43 -13.65 -4.52
CA ARG A 379 10.19 -14.59 -3.68
C ARG A 379 11.34 -13.92 -2.95
N LYS A 380 11.91 -12.84 -3.50
CA LYS A 380 13.02 -12.13 -2.87
C LYS A 380 12.53 -11.34 -1.65
N GLU A 381 11.44 -10.57 -1.82
CA GLU A 381 10.82 -9.84 -0.71
C GLU A 381 10.34 -10.80 0.39
N ILE A 382 9.68 -11.92 0.02
CA ILE A 382 9.29 -12.96 0.98
C ILE A 382 10.50 -13.51 1.73
N GLY A 383 11.60 -13.80 1.03
CA GLY A 383 12.85 -14.30 1.64
C GLY A 383 13.47 -13.30 2.64
N GLU A 384 13.37 -12.00 2.37
CA GLU A 384 13.84 -10.96 3.29
C GLU A 384 12.99 -10.91 4.57
N LEU A 385 11.66 -11.12 4.47
CA LEU A 385 10.74 -11.14 5.60
C LEU A 385 10.96 -12.33 6.54
N VAL A 386 11.40 -13.48 6.04
CA VAL A 386 11.64 -14.69 6.85
C VAL A 386 12.63 -14.42 8.00
N ASN A 387 13.57 -13.49 7.83
CA ASN A 387 14.55 -13.13 8.85
C ASN A 387 13.97 -12.27 9.98
N ALA A 388 12.80 -11.66 9.78
CA ALA A 388 12.12 -10.81 10.75
C ALA A 388 10.82 -11.48 11.24
N ARG A 389 10.87 -12.22 12.35
CA ARG A 389 9.76 -13.08 12.83
C ARG A 389 8.41 -12.37 12.90
N SER A 390 8.34 -11.15 13.40
CA SER A 390 7.09 -10.37 13.50
C SER A 390 6.54 -10.00 12.13
N GLU A 391 7.39 -9.57 11.21
CA GLU A 391 7.04 -9.20 9.84
C GLU A 391 6.58 -10.42 9.04
N PHE A 392 7.29 -11.56 9.19
CA PHE A 392 6.90 -12.81 8.56
C PHE A 392 5.55 -13.32 9.04
N LEU A 393 5.24 -13.14 10.33
CA LEU A 393 3.94 -13.53 10.89
C LEU A 393 2.80 -12.70 10.30
N ILE A 394 3.00 -11.39 10.14
CA ILE A 394 2.05 -10.49 9.46
C ILE A 394 1.86 -10.94 8.01
N PHE A 395 2.95 -11.18 7.28
CA PHE A 395 2.91 -11.69 5.91
C PHE A 395 2.06 -12.97 5.81
N VAL A 396 2.36 -14.00 6.63
CA VAL A 396 1.65 -15.29 6.60
C VAL A 396 0.17 -15.12 6.93
N ALA A 397 -0.15 -14.33 7.95
CA ALA A 397 -1.54 -14.07 8.34
C ALA A 397 -2.33 -13.36 7.23
N CYS A 398 -1.74 -12.33 6.59
CA CYS A 398 -2.34 -11.64 5.45
C CYS A 398 -2.52 -12.55 4.24
N PHE A 399 -1.48 -13.29 3.89
CA PHE A 399 -1.49 -14.23 2.77
C PHE A 399 -2.55 -15.32 2.96
N ALA A 400 -2.52 -16.00 4.12
CA ALA A 400 -3.46 -17.08 4.42
C ALA A 400 -4.90 -16.57 4.48
N SER A 401 -5.14 -15.43 5.11
CA SER A 401 -6.47 -14.82 5.17
C SER A 401 -6.96 -14.42 3.78
N ALA A 402 -6.11 -13.82 2.94
CA ALA A 402 -6.47 -13.45 1.58
C ALA A 402 -6.84 -14.65 0.70
N VAL A 403 -6.18 -15.80 0.88
CA VAL A 403 -6.43 -17.01 0.09
C VAL A 403 -7.61 -17.82 0.62
N VAL A 404 -7.81 -17.88 1.96
CA VAL A 404 -8.80 -18.78 2.58
C VAL A 404 -10.12 -18.06 2.86
N LEU A 405 -10.06 -16.84 3.41
CA LEU A 405 -11.23 -16.08 3.84
C LEU A 405 -11.67 -15.03 2.82
N GLY A 406 -10.81 -14.75 1.83
CA GLY A 406 -11.01 -13.70 0.86
C GLY A 406 -10.09 -12.49 1.09
N LEU A 407 -9.93 -11.70 0.03
CA LEU A 407 -8.97 -10.58 0.00
C LEU A 407 -9.34 -9.47 1.01
N ASP A 408 -10.63 -9.26 1.26
CA ASP A 408 -11.14 -8.26 2.19
C ASP A 408 -10.64 -8.52 3.61
N TYR A 409 -10.79 -9.76 4.07
CA TYR A 409 -10.30 -10.19 5.38
C TYR A 409 -8.77 -10.13 5.46
N GLY A 410 -8.07 -10.42 4.35
CA GLY A 410 -6.62 -10.28 4.26
C GLY A 410 -6.16 -8.83 4.51
N VAL A 411 -6.84 -7.85 3.91
CA VAL A 411 -6.56 -6.43 4.10
C VAL A 411 -6.82 -6.02 5.55
N ILE A 412 -8.02 -6.31 6.07
CA ILE A 412 -8.42 -5.91 7.43
C ILE A 412 -7.48 -6.52 8.47
N LEU A 413 -7.25 -7.82 8.41
CA LEU A 413 -6.38 -8.53 9.36
C LEU A 413 -4.94 -8.01 9.27
N GLY A 414 -4.44 -7.78 8.05
CA GLY A 414 -3.10 -7.27 7.83
C GLY A 414 -2.88 -5.90 8.46
N VAL A 415 -3.81 -4.97 8.24
CA VAL A 415 -3.74 -3.63 8.82
C VAL A 415 -3.81 -3.69 10.35
N LEU A 416 -4.75 -4.46 10.90
CA LEU A 416 -4.90 -4.61 12.36
C LEU A 416 -3.64 -5.21 13.00
N LEU A 417 -3.06 -6.26 12.40
CA LEU A 417 -1.83 -6.87 12.89
C LEU A 417 -0.62 -5.90 12.78
N SER A 418 -0.51 -5.18 11.67
CA SER A 418 0.57 -4.19 11.49
C SER A 418 0.52 -3.10 12.55
N VAL A 419 -0.66 -2.52 12.76
CA VAL A 419 -0.87 -1.51 13.82
C VAL A 419 -0.64 -2.11 15.20
N GLY A 420 -1.13 -3.33 15.46
CA GLY A 420 -0.93 -4.04 16.72
C GLY A 420 0.55 -4.28 17.04
N VAL A 421 1.33 -4.78 16.06
CA VAL A 421 2.78 -4.98 16.22
C VAL A 421 3.50 -3.65 16.41
N TYR A 422 3.13 -2.62 15.65
CA TYR A 422 3.70 -1.28 15.82
C TYR A 422 3.45 -0.75 17.23
N LEU A 423 2.20 -0.82 17.73
CA LEU A 423 1.84 -0.39 19.08
C LEU A 423 2.59 -1.19 20.15
N ALA A 424 2.68 -2.52 19.98
CA ALA A 424 3.41 -3.39 20.90
C ALA A 424 4.90 -3.02 20.99
N ASN A 425 5.52 -2.68 19.86
CA ASN A 425 6.93 -2.26 19.81
C ASN A 425 7.14 -0.87 20.42
N VAL A 426 6.27 0.10 20.11
CA VAL A 426 6.35 1.46 20.66
C VAL A 426 6.07 1.48 22.17
N SER A 427 5.27 0.54 22.67
CA SER A 427 4.91 0.41 24.08
C SER A 427 6.01 -0.20 24.97
N ARG A 428 7.17 -0.53 24.41
CA ARG A 428 8.29 -1.13 25.16
C ARG A 428 9.48 -0.17 25.23
N PRO A 429 9.51 0.78 26.18
CA PRO A 429 10.69 1.61 26.41
C PRO A 429 11.86 0.73 26.88
N HIS A 430 13.07 1.09 26.49
CA HIS A 430 14.28 0.36 26.85
C HIS A 430 15.04 1.10 27.94
N PHE A 431 15.38 0.39 29.02
CA PHE A 431 16.21 0.86 30.10
C PHE A 431 17.60 0.24 29.98
N ARG A 432 18.59 1.05 29.63
CA ARG A 432 19.98 0.60 29.51
C ARG A 432 20.81 1.20 30.64
N ARG A 433 21.48 0.34 31.43
CA ARG A 433 22.39 0.80 32.49
C ARG A 433 23.50 1.66 31.89
N LEU A 434 23.78 2.78 32.52
CA LEU A 434 24.91 3.64 32.19
C LEU A 434 26.15 3.14 32.91
N ASP A 435 27.29 3.14 32.21
CA ASP A 435 28.58 2.85 32.80
C ASP A 435 29.13 4.08 33.54
N ALA A 436 30.17 3.88 34.38
CA ALA A 436 30.75 4.94 35.22
C ALA A 436 31.29 6.14 34.36
N ALA A 437 31.77 5.88 33.15
CA ALA A 437 32.26 6.93 32.27
C ALA A 437 31.12 7.77 31.70
N ALA A 438 29.99 7.14 31.34
CA ALA A 438 28.79 7.84 30.87
C ALA A 438 28.08 8.58 32.02
N MET A 439 28.15 8.06 33.27
CA MET A 439 27.55 8.70 34.45
C MET A 439 28.18 10.07 34.76
N ARG A 440 29.49 10.24 34.58
CA ARG A 440 30.19 11.52 34.83
C ARG A 440 29.67 12.67 34.00
N ASN A 441 29.06 12.40 32.86
CA ASN A 441 28.45 13.41 32.00
C ASN A 441 27.06 13.87 32.48
N TYR A 442 26.49 13.20 33.51
CA TYR A 442 25.11 13.45 33.94
C TYR A 442 24.97 13.73 35.42
N ILE A 443 25.93 13.29 36.21
CA ILE A 443 25.84 13.35 37.68
C ILE A 443 27.15 13.96 38.22
N PRO A 444 27.07 15.01 39.07
CA PRO A 444 28.23 15.55 39.78
C PRO A 444 28.98 14.43 40.53
N ASP A 445 30.32 14.54 40.58
CA ASP A 445 31.19 13.50 41.15
C ASP A 445 30.87 13.19 42.63
N ASP A 446 30.36 14.17 43.39
CA ASP A 446 29.93 14.04 44.79
C ASP A 446 28.67 13.19 45.00
N LEU A 447 27.86 12.99 43.94
CA LEU A 447 26.66 12.15 43.99
C LEU A 447 26.86 10.76 43.34
N ALA A 448 28.00 10.52 42.68
CA ALA A 448 28.25 9.32 41.88
C ALA A 448 28.37 8.02 42.67
N GLY A 449 28.67 8.08 43.97
CA GLY A 449 28.97 6.87 44.79
C GLY A 449 27.78 5.99 45.14
N ASP A 450 26.56 6.55 45.24
CA ASP A 450 25.34 5.85 45.69
C ASP A 450 24.18 5.86 44.65
N VAL A 451 24.49 6.15 43.39
CA VAL A 451 23.48 6.30 42.35
C VAL A 451 23.58 5.19 41.32
N THR A 452 22.47 4.54 41.01
CA THR A 452 22.34 3.65 39.87
C THR A 452 21.69 4.40 38.71
N ALA A 453 22.34 4.46 37.55
CA ALA A 453 21.89 5.27 36.41
C ALA A 453 21.46 4.43 35.22
N PHE A 454 20.33 4.79 34.65
CA PHE A 454 19.79 4.18 33.44
C PHE A 454 19.45 5.25 32.41
N ARG A 455 19.75 4.93 31.16
CA ARG A 455 19.24 5.67 30.00
C ARG A 455 17.91 5.05 29.61
N VAL A 456 16.87 5.87 29.50
CA VAL A 456 15.55 5.49 29.03
C VAL A 456 15.42 5.95 27.57
N SER A 457 15.02 5.06 26.68
CA SER A 457 14.76 5.35 25.28
C SER A 457 13.41 4.78 24.85
N GLY A 458 12.71 5.48 23.95
CA GLY A 458 11.35 5.17 23.52
C GLY A 458 10.34 6.15 24.10
N ASN A 459 9.05 5.79 24.11
CA ASN A 459 7.98 6.65 24.59
C ASN A 459 7.44 6.21 25.94
N LEU A 460 7.19 7.17 26.83
CA LEU A 460 6.57 6.96 28.13
C LEU A 460 5.12 7.45 28.07
N PHE A 461 4.19 6.55 27.75
CA PHE A 461 2.79 6.89 27.53
C PHE A 461 1.87 5.79 28.08
N PHE A 462 0.56 6.00 28.05
CA PHE A 462 -0.41 5.06 28.63
C PHE A 462 -0.19 3.60 28.22
N GLY A 463 0.18 3.33 26.95
CA GLY A 463 0.47 1.98 26.45
C GLY A 463 1.75 1.36 27.00
N SER A 464 2.70 2.17 27.47
CA SER A 464 3.98 1.70 28.02
C SER A 464 4.02 1.58 29.56
N VAL A 465 2.97 2.02 30.28
CA VAL A 465 2.93 2.06 31.74
C VAL A 465 3.26 0.71 32.39
N GLN A 466 2.70 -0.38 31.87
CA GLN A 466 2.99 -1.73 32.38
C GLN A 466 4.45 -2.12 32.16
N SER A 467 5.01 -1.85 31.00
CA SER A 467 6.41 -2.11 30.67
C SER A 467 7.36 -1.28 31.53
N ILE A 468 7.06 0.01 31.75
CA ILE A 468 7.78 0.91 32.64
C ILE A 468 7.79 0.33 34.06
N GLY A 469 6.61 -0.05 34.58
CA GLY A 469 6.47 -0.62 35.92
C GLY A 469 7.25 -1.91 36.10
N THR A 470 7.25 -2.80 35.10
CA THR A 470 8.02 -4.04 35.13
C THR A 470 9.53 -3.76 35.13
N GLN A 471 10.02 -2.89 34.24
CA GLN A 471 11.44 -2.54 34.17
C GLN A 471 11.94 -1.86 35.46
N LEU A 472 11.19 -0.89 35.99
CA LEU A 472 11.51 -0.23 37.24
C LEU A 472 11.45 -1.21 38.43
N GLY A 473 10.52 -2.18 38.38
CA GLY A 473 10.44 -3.26 39.38
C GLY A 473 11.66 -4.18 39.35
N MET A 474 12.15 -4.58 38.16
CA MET A 474 13.38 -5.35 37.99
C MET A 474 14.60 -4.59 38.53
N ILE A 475 14.74 -3.31 38.16
CA ILE A 475 15.81 -2.46 38.67
C ILE A 475 15.75 -2.36 40.20
N ALA A 476 14.56 -2.29 40.77
CA ALA A 476 14.39 -2.23 42.21
C ALA A 476 14.73 -3.56 42.92
N SER A 477 14.49 -4.70 42.27
CA SER A 477 14.87 -6.01 42.81
C SER A 477 16.39 -6.23 42.78
N ASP A 478 17.06 -5.77 41.74
CA ASP A 478 18.49 -5.98 41.56
C ASP A 478 19.36 -5.02 42.38
N GLU A 479 18.96 -3.73 42.45
CA GLU A 479 19.77 -2.65 43.01
C GLU A 479 19.25 -2.17 44.41
N GLY A 480 18.05 -2.56 44.79
CA GLY A 480 17.34 -2.05 45.97
C GLY A 480 16.70 -0.67 45.76
N ARG A 481 15.65 -0.34 46.52
CA ARG A 481 14.97 0.97 46.46
C ARG A 481 15.55 2.01 47.43
N ASN A 482 16.45 1.61 48.31
CA ASN A 482 17.15 2.49 49.22
C ASN A 482 18.24 3.34 48.55
N ARG A 483 18.61 3.00 47.29
CA ARG A 483 19.57 3.76 46.48
C ARG A 483 18.88 4.82 45.65
N LYS A 484 19.65 5.87 45.28
CA LYS A 484 19.21 6.87 44.34
C LYS A 484 19.22 6.28 42.91
N LEU A 485 18.12 6.46 42.18
CA LEU A 485 18.00 6.05 40.77
C LEU A 485 18.05 7.28 39.87
N PHE A 486 19.00 7.33 38.97
CA PHE A 486 19.07 8.36 37.95
C PHE A 486 18.52 7.82 36.62
N LEU A 487 17.52 8.53 36.04
CA LEU A 487 16.91 8.20 34.74
C LEU A 487 17.21 9.31 33.74
N SER A 488 18.07 9.03 32.74
CA SER A 488 18.26 9.94 31.63
C SER A 488 17.10 9.78 30.65
N LEU A 489 16.25 10.80 30.56
CA LEU A 489 15.09 10.85 29.67
C LEU A 489 15.39 11.59 28.34
N GLU A 490 16.66 11.90 28.07
CA GLU A 490 17.07 12.64 26.86
C GLU A 490 16.69 11.96 25.54
N TYR A 491 16.54 10.65 25.55
CA TYR A 491 16.19 9.82 24.40
C TYR A 491 14.72 9.38 24.40
N VAL A 492 13.91 10.03 25.23
CA VAL A 492 12.46 9.84 25.25
C VAL A 492 11.84 10.78 24.22
N GLY A 493 11.05 10.21 23.29
CA GLY A 493 10.42 10.98 22.23
C GLY A 493 9.10 11.64 22.64
N HIS A 494 8.39 11.04 23.62
CA HIS A 494 7.10 11.51 24.11
C HIS A 494 6.85 11.07 25.54
N ILE A 495 6.26 11.96 26.35
CA ILE A 495 5.78 11.63 27.71
C ILE A 495 4.36 12.18 27.84
N ASP A 496 3.41 11.31 28.20
CA ASP A 496 2.05 11.72 28.58
C ASP A 496 1.85 11.64 30.11
N THR A 497 0.68 12.07 30.57
CA THR A 497 0.36 12.06 31.99
C THR A 497 0.45 10.66 32.63
N PRO A 498 -0.13 9.57 32.06
CA PRO A 498 0.04 8.21 32.58
C PRO A 498 1.51 7.74 32.65
N GLY A 499 2.32 8.06 31.63
CA GLY A 499 3.76 7.75 31.61
C GLY A 499 4.52 8.48 32.72
N ALA A 500 4.23 9.77 32.92
CA ALA A 500 4.79 10.56 34.02
C ALA A 500 4.36 10.02 35.39
N LEU A 501 3.09 9.66 35.59
CA LEU A 501 2.56 9.07 36.82
C LEU A 501 3.22 7.73 37.16
N ALA A 502 3.65 6.94 36.16
CA ALA A 502 4.41 5.72 36.42
C ALA A 502 5.78 6.03 37.08
N LEU A 503 6.44 7.12 36.67
CA LEU A 503 7.68 7.60 37.28
C LEU A 503 7.42 8.13 38.69
N VAL A 504 6.33 8.88 38.90
CA VAL A 504 5.92 9.38 40.24
C VAL A 504 5.69 8.23 41.22
N LYS A 505 5.01 7.17 40.78
CA LYS A 505 4.74 5.98 41.58
C LYS A 505 6.04 5.32 42.07
N GLU A 506 7.02 5.18 41.19
CA GLU A 506 8.33 4.61 41.58
C GLU A 506 9.12 5.57 42.47
N ALA A 507 9.11 6.88 42.16
CA ALA A 507 9.75 7.88 43.01
C ALA A 507 9.19 7.88 44.46
N THR A 508 7.87 7.79 44.60
CA THR A 508 7.20 7.70 45.91
C THR A 508 7.59 6.43 46.65
N ARG A 509 7.64 5.28 46.01
CA ARG A 509 8.06 4.01 46.62
C ARG A 509 9.50 4.07 47.12
N ARG A 510 10.43 4.58 46.28
CA ARG A 510 11.84 4.71 46.65
C ARG A 510 12.01 5.66 47.84
N LYS A 511 11.27 6.77 47.85
CA LYS A 511 11.33 7.73 48.95
C LYS A 511 10.88 7.12 50.30
N GLN A 512 9.88 6.22 50.28
CA GLN A 512 9.44 5.48 51.47
C GLN A 512 10.52 4.54 51.99
N GLU A 513 11.41 4.03 51.16
CA GLU A 513 12.50 3.13 51.49
C GLU A 513 13.85 3.86 51.70
N GLY A 514 13.86 5.20 51.76
CA GLY A 514 15.04 6.02 51.97
C GLY A 514 15.87 6.37 50.72
N GLY A 515 15.42 5.93 49.54
CA GLY A 515 16.00 6.28 48.25
C GLY A 515 15.35 7.52 47.60
N ASN A 516 15.72 7.81 46.37
CA ASN A 516 15.07 8.84 45.55
C ASN A 516 15.23 8.51 44.07
N VAL A 517 14.48 9.24 43.23
CA VAL A 517 14.65 9.23 41.77
C VAL A 517 15.15 10.61 41.33
N CYS A 518 16.16 10.63 40.48
CA CYS A 518 16.60 11.86 39.80
C CYS A 518 16.39 11.68 38.28
N VAL A 519 16.07 12.76 37.56
CA VAL A 519 15.81 12.71 36.15
C VAL A 519 16.73 13.67 35.38
N GLY A 520 17.26 13.21 34.25
CA GLY A 520 18.02 14.02 33.32
C GLY A 520 17.19 14.31 32.06
N LEU A 521 16.98 15.57 31.75
CA LEU A 521 16.21 16.07 30.62
C LEU A 521 17.14 16.73 29.59
N ARG A 522 16.76 16.65 28.33
CA ARG A 522 17.48 17.32 27.25
C ARG A 522 17.19 18.83 27.22
N ASP A 523 15.92 19.13 27.40
CA ASP A 523 15.35 20.48 27.32
C ASP A 523 14.05 20.56 28.13
N HIS A 524 13.35 21.66 28.04
CA HIS A 524 12.09 21.93 28.76
C HIS A 524 10.83 21.33 28.13
N THR A 525 10.94 20.50 27.09
CA THR A 525 9.80 19.97 26.32
C THR A 525 8.80 19.23 27.21
N PHE A 526 9.27 18.52 28.24
CA PHE A 526 8.43 17.70 29.11
C PHE A 526 8.12 18.34 30.47
N ASP A 527 8.59 19.55 30.74
CA ASP A 527 8.45 20.22 32.04
C ASP A 527 6.99 20.34 32.47
N ASP A 528 6.11 20.77 31.55
CA ASP A 528 4.70 20.99 31.84
C ASP A 528 4.00 19.69 32.29
N VAL A 529 4.25 18.59 31.60
CA VAL A 529 3.64 17.29 31.91
C VAL A 529 4.24 16.69 33.19
N LEU A 530 5.54 16.80 33.39
CA LEU A 530 6.24 16.27 34.59
C LEU A 530 5.91 17.09 35.84
N GLN A 531 5.74 18.41 35.72
CA GLN A 531 5.33 19.28 36.81
C GLN A 531 3.85 19.04 37.19
N LYS A 532 2.94 19.00 36.20
CA LYS A 532 1.51 18.73 36.45
C LYS A 532 1.24 17.35 37.02
N SER A 533 2.06 16.34 36.67
CA SER A 533 1.96 15.00 37.22
C SER A 533 2.46 14.93 38.69
N GLY A 534 3.12 15.97 39.19
CA GLY A 534 3.69 16.02 40.54
C GLY A 534 5.07 15.36 40.66
N LEU A 535 5.72 14.99 39.57
CA LEU A 535 7.03 14.34 39.64
C LEU A 535 8.06 15.25 40.29
N PHE A 536 8.16 16.52 39.86
CA PHE A 536 9.13 17.48 40.40
C PHE A 536 8.91 17.73 41.91
N ALA A 537 7.64 17.84 42.34
CA ALA A 537 7.29 17.95 43.75
C ALA A 537 7.69 16.69 44.55
N THR A 538 7.59 15.51 43.95
CA THR A 538 7.93 14.24 44.60
C THR A 538 9.44 14.07 44.74
N ILE A 539 10.24 14.30 43.71
CA ILE A 539 11.69 14.07 43.68
C ILE A 539 12.50 15.24 44.22
N GLY A 540 11.96 16.44 44.20
CA GLY A 540 12.63 17.71 44.48
C GLY A 540 13.37 18.30 43.29
N GLU A 541 13.43 19.64 43.22
CA GLU A 541 14.04 20.35 42.06
C GLU A 541 15.54 20.08 41.94
N ALA A 542 16.25 19.81 43.02
CA ALA A 542 17.66 19.43 43.00
C ALA A 542 17.94 18.06 42.36
N CYS A 543 16.89 17.24 42.13
CA CYS A 543 16.96 15.95 41.43
C CYS A 543 16.50 16.03 39.96
N VAL A 544 16.29 17.22 39.41
CA VAL A 544 15.97 17.45 38.00
C VAL A 544 17.17 18.14 37.34
N PHE A 545 17.76 17.48 36.35
CA PHE A 545 18.97 17.96 35.65
C PHE A 545 18.65 18.27 34.21
N TYR A 546 19.20 19.39 33.69
CA TYR A 546 19.14 19.72 32.26
C TYR A 546 20.53 19.68 31.66
N ARG A 547 20.62 19.18 30.44
CA ARG A 547 21.87 19.16 29.69
C ARG A 547 22.07 20.47 28.96
N LEU A 548 23.12 21.21 29.31
CA LEU A 548 23.52 22.41 28.60
C LEU A 548 24.14 22.05 27.24
N PRO A 549 24.17 23.02 26.26
CA PRO A 549 24.88 22.87 25.00
C PRO A 549 26.38 22.57 25.18
N THR A 550 26.98 22.95 26.31
CA THR A 550 28.37 22.64 26.71
C THR A 550 28.58 21.17 27.04
N GLY A 551 27.49 20.39 27.20
CA GLY A 551 27.53 18.97 27.59
C GLY A 551 27.44 18.74 29.09
N GLU A 552 27.48 19.78 29.92
CA GLU A 552 27.33 19.70 31.38
C GLU A 552 25.85 19.54 31.80
N ALA A 553 25.61 18.76 32.85
CA ALA A 553 24.29 18.60 33.45
C ALA A 553 24.18 19.55 34.64
N VAL A 554 23.20 20.46 34.64
CA VAL A 554 22.98 21.45 35.69
C VAL A 554 21.63 21.17 36.37
N PRO A 555 21.54 21.12 37.71
CA PRO A 555 20.30 20.99 38.44
C PRO A 555 19.34 22.15 38.16
N ARG A 556 18.04 21.87 38.20
CA ARG A 556 16.99 22.86 37.91
C ARG A 556 17.01 24.03 38.90
N ASP A 557 17.23 23.78 40.17
CA ASP A 557 17.32 24.81 41.21
C ASP A 557 18.48 25.77 41.03
N VAL A 558 19.56 25.32 40.41
CA VAL A 558 20.74 26.17 40.05
C VAL A 558 20.44 26.95 38.80
N LEU A 559 19.82 26.32 37.79
CA LEU A 559 19.54 26.93 36.49
C LEU A 559 18.56 28.11 36.57
N PHE A 560 17.58 28.04 37.48
CA PHE A 560 16.58 29.10 37.70
C PHE A 560 16.97 30.16 38.72
N LYS A 561 18.11 30.00 39.42
CA LYS A 561 18.68 31.03 40.29
C LYS A 561 19.41 32.12 39.51
N ASP A 562 19.93 31.79 38.33
CA ASP A 562 20.53 32.77 37.39
C ASP A 562 19.42 33.49 36.60
N ALA A 563 19.11 34.74 37.00
CA ALA A 563 18.06 35.59 36.44
C ALA A 563 18.22 35.92 34.93
N HIS A 564 19.25 35.40 34.26
CA HIS A 564 19.58 35.66 32.85
C HIS A 564 19.40 34.42 31.92
N TYR A 565 18.95 33.28 32.44
CA TYR A 565 18.70 32.13 31.57
C TYR A 565 17.33 32.24 30.89
N VAL A 566 17.35 32.56 29.59
CA VAL A 566 16.16 32.44 28.71
C VAL A 566 16.26 31.08 27.99
N PRO A 567 15.33 30.16 28.22
CA PRO A 567 15.33 28.88 27.51
C PRO A 567 15.22 29.15 26.00
N PRO A 568 16.02 28.48 25.15
CA PRO A 568 15.82 28.53 23.70
C PRO A 568 14.43 27.98 23.34
N ARG A 569 13.70 28.75 22.52
CA ARG A 569 12.34 28.41 22.02
C ARG A 569 12.36 27.21 21.10
#